data_bd68a7b5b6252787c8cec6016431ad26
#
_entry.id   bd68a7b5b6252787c8cec6016431ad26
#
_cell.length_a   1.000
_cell.length_b   1.000
_cell.length_c   1.000
_cell.angle_alpha   90.00
_cell.angle_beta   90.00
_cell.angle_gamma   90.00
#
_symmetry.space_group_name_H-M   'P 1'
#
loop_
_entity.id
_entity.type
_entity.pdbx_description
1 polymer ?
#
loop_
_entity_poly.entity_id
_entity_poly.type
_entity_poly.pdbx_seq_one_letter_code
_entity_poly.pdbx_strand_id
1 'polypeptide(L)'
;MQRLQKQLADVGDKRKDGKFVAEDGSEVAGNDELTALYERCCMWSELVLDRKGNVADSFRPTYDTPVVIRNVLEKLSPTQAWSLRETDLYDFQRQLDKIDESRVNGNFNDDRGRPADLWTQRTLLYLIRRSYAYIYSFMLASEPVSEALLPIYNQLQTLKRCLIEVKTNGGVTSVRELYPYSMKVGLYTASKKTA
;
A
#
# COMPACT_ATOMS: atom_id res chain seq x y z
N MET A 1 -2.44 14.60 -7.48
CA MET A 1 -1.23 15.44 -7.36
C MET A 1 -1.52 16.85 -6.89
N GLN A 2 -2.43 17.63 -7.52
CA GLN A 2 -2.76 19.01 -7.09
C GLN A 2 -3.08 19.15 -5.59
N ARG A 3 -3.83 18.20 -5.01
CA ARG A 3 -4.13 18.22 -3.55
C ARG A 3 -2.88 18.09 -2.68
N LEU A 4 -1.95 17.20 -3.06
CA LEU A 4 -0.69 17.01 -2.33
C LEU A 4 0.23 18.23 -2.44
N GLN A 5 0.28 18.86 -3.63
CA GLN A 5 1.04 20.08 -3.84
C GLN A 5 0.51 21.23 -2.97
N LYS A 6 -0.83 21.37 -2.90
CA LYS A 6 -1.44 22.36 -2.03
C LYS A 6 -1.09 22.12 -0.56
N GLN A 7 -1.15 20.87 -0.10
CA GLN A 7 -0.76 20.51 1.25
C GLN A 7 0.73 20.80 1.53
N LEU A 8 1.62 20.54 0.56
CA LEU A 8 3.04 20.90 0.69
C LEU A 8 3.25 22.41 0.73
N ALA A 9 2.53 23.18 -0.07
CA ALA A 9 2.56 24.63 -0.02
C ALA A 9 2.08 25.16 1.35
N ASP A 10 0.93 24.67 1.83
CA ASP A 10 0.36 25.02 3.15
C ASP A 10 1.35 24.71 4.31
N VAL A 11 2.15 23.64 4.19
CA VAL A 11 3.21 23.30 5.14
C VAL A 11 4.41 24.24 4.96
N GLY A 12 4.78 24.54 3.70
CA GLY A 12 5.87 25.49 3.40
C GLY A 12 5.63 26.89 3.93
N ASP A 13 4.40 27.38 3.87
CA ASP A 13 4.00 28.70 4.35
C ASP A 13 4.15 28.88 5.87
N LYS A 14 4.24 27.76 6.61
CA LYS A 14 4.51 27.76 8.06
C LYS A 14 5.99 27.94 8.41
N ARG A 15 6.88 27.98 7.43
CA ARG A 15 8.32 28.19 7.63
C ARG A 15 8.63 29.67 7.71
N LYS A 16 9.49 30.06 8.64
CA LYS A 16 10.09 31.39 8.73
C LYS A 16 11.59 31.26 8.50
N ASP A 17 12.11 32.03 7.57
CA ASP A 17 13.53 31.99 7.18
C ASP A 17 14.07 30.56 6.88
N GLY A 18 13.19 29.74 6.24
CA GLY A 18 13.53 28.36 5.87
C GLY A 18 13.39 27.34 6.99
N LYS A 19 13.04 27.74 8.22
CA LYS A 19 12.93 26.86 9.39
C LYS A 19 11.49 26.77 9.88
N PHE A 20 11.14 25.62 10.48
CA PHE A 20 9.89 25.46 11.19
C PHE A 20 10.02 26.04 12.58
N VAL A 21 9.14 26.96 12.93
CA VAL A 21 9.12 27.63 14.22
C VAL A 21 7.80 27.37 14.96
N ALA A 22 7.85 27.27 16.28
CA ALA A 22 6.66 27.17 17.11
C ALA A 22 5.89 28.50 17.12
N GLU A 23 4.68 28.51 17.68
CA GLU A 23 3.84 29.72 17.75
C GLU A 23 4.50 30.87 18.54
N ASP A 24 5.39 30.53 19.46
CA ASP A 24 6.19 31.48 20.25
C ASP A 24 7.46 32.00 19.54
N GLY A 25 7.71 31.50 18.29
CA GLY A 25 8.88 31.86 17.49
C GLY A 25 10.15 31.09 17.84
N SER A 26 10.11 30.13 18.76
CA SER A 26 11.25 29.29 19.11
C SER A 26 11.50 28.23 18.03
N GLU A 27 12.77 27.80 17.87
CA GLU A 27 13.09 26.67 17.01
C GLU A 27 12.52 25.37 17.60
N VAL A 28 11.83 24.60 16.74
CA VAL A 28 11.29 23.28 17.13
C VAL A 28 12.41 22.26 17.17
N ALA A 29 12.45 21.43 18.22
CA ALA A 29 13.37 20.30 18.25
C ALA A 29 13.14 19.36 17.04
N GLY A 30 14.23 18.96 16.35
CA GLY A 30 14.14 18.17 15.13
C GLY A 30 13.85 18.98 13.85
N ASN A 31 14.10 20.30 13.90
CA ASN A 31 13.86 21.20 12.77
C ASN A 31 14.67 20.81 11.51
N ASP A 32 15.88 20.33 11.68
CA ASP A 32 16.73 19.90 10.57
C ASP A 32 16.16 18.67 9.88
N GLU A 33 15.64 17.69 10.64
CA GLU A 33 14.96 16.50 10.11
C GLU A 33 13.65 16.87 9.41
N LEU A 34 12.87 17.78 9.98
CA LEU A 34 11.62 18.28 9.37
C LEU A 34 11.90 19.02 8.07
N THR A 35 12.91 19.86 8.05
CA THR A 35 13.35 20.60 6.86
C THR A 35 13.81 19.64 5.77
N ALA A 36 14.68 18.68 6.09
CA ALA A 36 15.16 17.67 5.17
C ALA A 36 14.01 16.80 4.62
N LEU A 37 13.02 16.47 5.46
CA LEU A 37 11.84 15.72 5.04
C LEU A 37 10.97 16.54 4.07
N TYR A 38 10.72 17.80 4.40
CA TYR A 38 9.95 18.72 3.56
C TYR A 38 10.60 18.91 2.19
N GLU A 39 11.89 19.21 2.14
CA GLU A 39 12.64 19.37 0.88
C GLU A 39 12.62 18.09 0.03
N ARG A 40 12.70 16.94 0.68
CA ARG A 40 12.58 15.65 0.02
C ARG A 40 11.18 15.45 -0.58
N CYS A 41 10.13 15.85 0.12
CA CYS A 41 8.76 15.81 -0.40
C CYS A 41 8.56 16.75 -1.59
N CYS A 42 9.12 17.98 -1.54
CA CYS A 42 9.08 18.93 -2.65
C CYS A 42 9.80 18.37 -3.88
N MET A 43 11.03 17.88 -3.71
CA MET A 43 11.81 17.26 -4.78
C MET A 43 11.06 16.07 -5.42
N TRP A 44 10.40 15.25 -4.61
CA TRP A 44 9.59 14.14 -5.11
C TRP A 44 8.38 14.61 -5.90
N SER A 45 7.68 15.64 -5.39
CA SER A 45 6.52 16.22 -6.09
C SER A 45 6.91 16.74 -7.46
N GLU A 46 8.03 17.44 -7.57
CA GLU A 46 8.57 17.94 -8.83
C GLU A 46 8.96 16.81 -9.79
N LEU A 47 9.71 15.82 -9.32
CA LEU A 47 10.10 14.66 -10.14
C LEU A 47 8.90 13.90 -10.69
N VAL A 48 7.84 13.70 -9.88
CA VAL A 48 6.63 13.01 -10.33
C VAL A 48 5.88 13.83 -11.39
N LEU A 49 5.86 15.16 -11.24
CA LEU A 49 5.22 16.06 -12.20
C LEU A 49 5.99 16.11 -13.53
N ASP A 50 7.31 16.24 -13.46
CA ASP A 50 8.19 16.32 -14.63
C ASP A 50 8.12 15.03 -15.46
N ARG A 51 8.15 13.88 -14.82
CA ARG A 51 8.11 12.57 -15.47
C ARG A 51 6.73 12.09 -15.88
N LYS A 52 5.64 12.66 -15.35
CA LYS A 52 4.23 12.23 -15.58
C LYS A 52 4.01 10.72 -15.45
N GLY A 53 4.81 10.06 -14.61
CA GLY A 53 4.76 8.60 -14.42
C GLY A 53 5.41 7.78 -15.54
N ASN A 54 6.14 8.38 -16.47
CA ASN A 54 6.80 7.66 -17.56
C ASN A 54 8.10 7.00 -17.08
N VAL A 55 8.16 5.68 -17.24
CA VAL A 55 9.37 4.88 -17.11
C VAL A 55 9.97 4.68 -18.49
N ALA A 56 11.30 4.77 -18.62
CA ALA A 56 11.97 4.50 -19.89
C ALA A 56 11.68 3.07 -20.36
N ASP A 57 11.53 2.87 -21.66
CA ASP A 57 11.12 1.60 -22.26
C ASP A 57 12.05 0.44 -21.89
N SER A 58 13.34 0.70 -21.70
CA SER A 58 14.33 -0.29 -21.23
C SER A 58 14.03 -0.85 -19.83
N PHE A 59 13.31 -0.13 -18.97
CA PHE A 59 12.92 -0.56 -17.63
C PHE A 59 11.46 -0.99 -17.52
N ARG A 60 10.68 -0.94 -18.59
CA ARG A 60 9.27 -1.34 -18.62
C ARG A 60 9.04 -2.74 -18.07
N PRO A 61 9.73 -3.80 -18.55
CA PRO A 61 9.51 -5.15 -18.04
C PRO A 61 9.77 -5.26 -16.54
N THR A 62 10.83 -4.60 -16.05
CA THR A 62 11.19 -4.57 -14.64
C THR A 62 10.18 -3.78 -13.81
N TYR A 63 9.53 -2.77 -14.38
CA TYR A 63 8.53 -1.95 -13.74
C TYR A 63 7.14 -2.60 -13.69
N ASP A 64 6.71 -3.21 -14.80
CA ASP A 64 5.35 -3.74 -14.93
C ASP A 64 5.11 -4.92 -13.96
N THR A 65 6.10 -5.76 -13.74
CA THR A 65 5.98 -6.92 -12.84
C THR A 65 5.64 -6.51 -11.40
N PRO A 66 6.41 -5.67 -10.69
CA PRO A 66 6.04 -5.27 -9.33
C PRO A 66 4.77 -4.40 -9.27
N VAL A 67 4.41 -3.69 -10.33
CA VAL A 67 3.11 -3.00 -10.41
C VAL A 67 1.95 -3.99 -10.39
N VAL A 68 2.03 -5.05 -11.22
CA VAL A 68 1.01 -6.11 -11.26
C VAL A 68 0.92 -6.81 -9.90
N ILE A 69 2.05 -7.22 -9.33
CA ILE A 69 2.11 -7.88 -8.02
C ILE A 69 1.47 -6.99 -6.95
N ARG A 70 1.89 -5.73 -6.84
CA ARG A 70 1.34 -4.78 -5.88
C ARG A 70 -0.17 -4.61 -6.04
N ASN A 71 -0.66 -4.48 -7.25
CA ASN A 71 -2.08 -4.33 -7.54
C ASN A 71 -2.89 -5.57 -7.14
N VAL A 72 -2.36 -6.77 -7.37
CA VAL A 72 -2.99 -8.02 -6.94
C VAL A 72 -3.04 -8.10 -5.42
N LEU A 73 -1.91 -7.89 -4.75
CA LEU A 73 -1.83 -7.94 -3.28
C LEU A 73 -2.71 -6.87 -2.62
N GLU A 74 -2.79 -5.67 -3.20
CA GLU A 74 -3.67 -4.61 -2.71
C GLU A 74 -5.15 -4.98 -2.79
N LYS A 75 -5.58 -5.68 -3.86
CA LYS A 75 -6.95 -6.19 -3.99
C LYS A 75 -7.25 -7.33 -3.02
N LEU A 76 -6.27 -8.18 -2.73
CA LEU A 76 -6.43 -9.27 -1.77
C LEU A 76 -6.51 -8.77 -0.31
N SER A 77 -5.87 -7.66 -0.01
CA SER A 77 -5.79 -7.11 1.35
C SER A 77 -7.14 -6.92 2.05
N PRO A 78 -8.20 -6.38 1.41
CA PRO A 78 -9.49 -6.20 2.06
C PRO A 78 -10.30 -7.48 2.25
N THR A 79 -10.02 -8.55 1.50
CA THR A 79 -10.90 -9.72 1.41
C THR A 79 -10.29 -11.03 1.83
N GLN A 80 -8.98 -11.21 1.69
CA GLN A 80 -8.31 -12.50 1.88
C GLN A 80 -7.04 -12.45 2.75
N ALA A 81 -6.72 -11.30 3.35
CA ALA A 81 -5.48 -11.11 4.12
C ALA A 81 -5.22 -12.17 5.20
N TRP A 82 -6.28 -12.70 5.80
CA TRP A 82 -6.26 -13.66 6.93
C TRP A 82 -6.29 -15.12 6.50
N SER A 83 -6.47 -15.43 5.22
CA SER A 83 -6.58 -16.80 4.70
C SER A 83 -5.47 -17.19 3.74
N LEU A 84 -4.61 -16.24 3.37
CA LEU A 84 -3.46 -16.50 2.50
C LEU A 84 -2.38 -17.23 3.29
N ARG A 85 -1.93 -18.36 2.76
CA ARG A 85 -0.81 -19.13 3.29
C ARG A 85 0.50 -18.64 2.68
N GLU A 86 1.59 -18.95 3.33
CA GLU A 86 2.94 -18.65 2.82
C GLU A 86 3.15 -19.22 1.40
N THR A 87 2.64 -20.42 1.14
CA THR A 87 2.70 -21.07 -0.17
C THR A 87 1.98 -20.29 -1.26
N ASP A 88 0.88 -19.60 -0.94
CA ASP A 88 0.10 -18.81 -1.88
C ASP A 88 0.83 -17.50 -2.27
N LEU A 89 1.74 -17.07 -1.40
CA LEU A 89 2.53 -15.85 -1.56
C LEU A 89 3.91 -16.11 -2.20
N TYR A 90 4.34 -17.37 -2.26
CA TYR A 90 5.68 -17.77 -2.68
C TYR A 90 6.04 -17.28 -4.10
N ASP A 91 5.12 -17.39 -5.04
CA ASP A 91 5.37 -16.96 -6.42
C ASP A 91 5.59 -15.45 -6.53
N PHE A 92 4.87 -14.66 -5.72
CA PHE A 92 5.08 -13.21 -5.66
C PHE A 92 6.44 -12.88 -5.05
N GLN A 93 6.82 -13.55 -3.96
CA GLN A 93 8.13 -13.37 -3.34
C GLN A 93 9.25 -13.67 -4.33
N ARG A 94 9.20 -14.84 -4.98
CA ARG A 94 10.21 -15.26 -5.95
C ARG A 94 10.38 -14.28 -7.12
N GLN A 95 9.28 -13.72 -7.62
CA GLN A 95 9.34 -12.72 -8.69
C GLN A 95 9.95 -11.40 -8.21
N LEU A 96 9.63 -10.97 -7.00
CA LEU A 96 10.21 -9.75 -6.40
C LEU A 96 11.70 -9.94 -6.08
N ASP A 97 12.07 -11.09 -5.53
CA ASP A 97 13.47 -11.45 -5.23
C ASP A 97 14.31 -11.41 -6.50
N LYS A 98 13.84 -12.01 -7.59
CA LYS A 98 14.54 -12.00 -8.88
C LYS A 98 14.80 -10.57 -9.39
N ILE A 99 13.86 -9.64 -9.16
CA ILE A 99 14.02 -8.25 -9.56
C ILE A 99 15.00 -7.54 -8.60
N ASP A 100 14.90 -7.78 -7.30
CA ASP A 100 15.79 -7.14 -6.33
C ASP A 100 17.23 -7.66 -6.46
N GLU A 101 17.44 -8.95 -6.71
CA GLU A 101 18.75 -9.58 -6.97
C GLU A 101 19.39 -9.09 -8.28
N SER A 102 18.61 -8.65 -9.26
CA SER A 102 19.14 -8.09 -10.52
C SER A 102 19.83 -6.74 -10.36
N ARG A 103 19.79 -6.15 -9.17
CA ARG A 103 20.45 -4.86 -8.88
C ARG A 103 21.97 -5.02 -8.83
N VAL A 104 22.66 -4.11 -9.51
CA VAL A 104 24.12 -4.05 -9.51
C VAL A 104 24.55 -2.83 -8.69
N ASN A 105 25.35 -3.05 -7.66
CA ASN A 105 25.76 -2.01 -6.69
C ASN A 105 24.57 -1.22 -6.12
N GLY A 106 23.45 -1.92 -5.88
CA GLY A 106 22.23 -1.34 -5.35
C GLY A 106 21.34 -0.61 -6.36
N ASN A 107 21.71 -0.55 -7.63
CA ASN A 107 20.97 0.13 -8.70
C ASN A 107 20.35 -0.86 -9.68
N PHE A 108 19.17 -0.51 -10.20
CA PHE A 108 18.57 -1.16 -11.34
C PHE A 108 19.24 -0.66 -12.61
N ASN A 109 19.80 -1.56 -13.40
CA ASN A 109 20.51 -1.25 -14.64
C ASN A 109 19.72 -1.76 -15.85
N ASP A 110 19.90 -1.09 -17.00
CA ASP A 110 19.40 -1.59 -18.28
C ASP A 110 20.29 -2.74 -18.83
N ASP A 111 19.87 -3.34 -19.94
CA ASP A 111 20.61 -4.42 -20.61
C ASP A 111 22.03 -4.01 -21.05
N ARG A 112 22.32 -2.70 -21.08
CA ARG A 112 23.63 -2.14 -21.41
C ARG A 112 24.46 -1.79 -20.16
N GLY A 113 23.98 -2.14 -18.97
CA GLY A 113 24.63 -1.87 -17.70
C GLY A 113 24.51 -0.42 -17.22
N ARG A 114 23.67 0.42 -17.84
CA ARG A 114 23.48 1.83 -17.44
C ARG A 114 22.41 1.89 -16.34
N PRO A 115 22.66 2.62 -15.24
CA PRO A 115 21.70 2.76 -14.17
C PRO A 115 20.47 3.56 -14.63
N ALA A 116 19.31 3.16 -14.14
CA ALA A 116 18.09 3.92 -14.33
C ALA A 116 18.21 5.30 -13.66
N ASP A 117 17.42 6.24 -14.13
CA ASP A 117 17.31 7.57 -13.50
C ASP A 117 16.77 7.45 -12.05
N LEU A 118 17.02 8.49 -11.26
CA LEU A 118 16.70 8.48 -9.82
C LEU A 118 15.21 8.21 -9.55
N TRP A 119 14.31 8.72 -10.38
CA TRP A 119 12.88 8.50 -10.23
C TRP A 119 12.50 7.03 -10.46
N THR A 120 13.01 6.43 -11.54
CA THR A 120 12.78 5.01 -11.86
C THR A 120 13.37 4.10 -10.76
N GLN A 121 14.61 4.38 -10.31
CA GLN A 121 15.24 3.64 -9.20
C GLN A 121 14.36 3.60 -7.96
N ARG A 122 13.90 4.75 -7.53
CA ARG A 122 13.12 4.87 -6.30
C ARG A 122 11.70 4.33 -6.45
N THR A 123 11.10 4.49 -7.61
CA THR A 123 9.77 3.94 -7.90
C THR A 123 9.78 2.42 -7.88
N LEU A 124 10.76 1.80 -8.51
CA LEU A 124 10.96 0.35 -8.46
C LEU A 124 11.17 -0.12 -7.01
N LEU A 125 12.05 0.53 -6.28
CA LEU A 125 12.32 0.20 -4.88
C LEU A 125 11.06 0.37 -4.00
N TYR A 126 10.27 1.42 -4.22
CA TYR A 126 9.00 1.62 -3.52
C TYR A 126 8.00 0.50 -3.83
N LEU A 127 7.83 0.12 -5.09
CA LEU A 127 6.91 -0.94 -5.50
C LEU A 127 7.28 -2.29 -4.88
N ILE A 128 8.57 -2.64 -4.90
CA ILE A 128 9.09 -3.87 -4.29
C ILE A 128 8.82 -3.85 -2.78
N ARG A 129 9.24 -2.80 -2.07
CA ARG A 129 9.03 -2.66 -0.63
C ARG A 129 7.57 -2.66 -0.23
N ARG A 130 6.70 -2.02 -1.03
CA ARG A 130 5.27 -2.00 -0.79
C ARG A 130 4.65 -3.38 -0.96
N SER A 131 5.09 -4.13 -1.96
CA SER A 131 4.66 -5.51 -2.18
C SER A 131 5.08 -6.43 -1.04
N TYR A 132 6.33 -6.35 -0.57
CA TYR A 132 6.78 -7.09 0.61
C TYR A 132 6.03 -6.70 1.88
N ALA A 133 5.68 -5.43 2.05
CA ALA A 133 4.87 -5.00 3.19
C ALA A 133 3.48 -5.65 3.20
N TYR A 134 2.84 -5.82 2.03
CA TYR A 134 1.59 -6.58 1.92
C TYR A 134 1.81 -8.06 2.25
N ILE A 135 2.82 -8.70 1.65
CA ILE A 135 3.15 -10.11 1.91
C ILE A 135 3.37 -10.35 3.41
N TYR A 136 4.18 -9.51 4.04
CA TYR A 136 4.43 -9.59 5.48
C TYR A 136 3.16 -9.41 6.30
N SER A 137 2.31 -8.44 5.93
CA SER A 137 1.01 -8.23 6.58
C SER A 137 0.09 -9.45 6.45
N PHE A 138 0.09 -10.13 5.29
CA PHE A 138 -0.69 -11.34 5.10
C PHE A 138 -0.17 -12.51 5.93
N MET A 139 1.14 -12.69 6.01
CA MET A 139 1.75 -13.73 6.85
C MET A 139 1.41 -13.53 8.34
N LEU A 140 1.43 -12.29 8.82
CA LEU A 140 1.04 -11.97 10.19
C LEU A 140 -0.47 -12.13 10.46
N ALA A 141 -1.30 -11.90 9.45
CA ALA A 141 -2.75 -11.96 9.56
C ALA A 141 -3.31 -13.36 9.32
N SER A 142 -2.49 -14.32 8.83
CA SER A 142 -2.96 -15.65 8.50
C SER A 142 -3.33 -16.42 9.78
N GLU A 143 -4.54 -17.00 9.77
CA GLU A 143 -5.03 -17.87 10.83
C GLU A 143 -5.09 -19.32 10.30
N PRO A 144 -4.78 -20.33 11.12
CA PRO A 144 -4.83 -21.73 10.72
C PRO A 144 -6.28 -22.22 10.60
N VAL A 145 -6.88 -21.95 9.45
CA VAL A 145 -8.26 -22.40 9.15
C VAL A 145 -8.20 -23.58 8.17
N SER A 146 -9.01 -24.60 8.43
CA SER A 146 -9.17 -25.75 7.53
C SER A 146 -9.56 -25.29 6.11
N GLU A 147 -8.97 -25.91 5.09
CA GLU A 147 -9.20 -25.58 3.68
C GLU A 147 -10.68 -25.64 3.28
N ALA A 148 -11.43 -26.61 3.83
CA ALA A 148 -12.87 -26.75 3.61
C ALA A 148 -13.69 -25.56 4.19
N LEU A 149 -13.18 -24.88 5.20
CA LEU A 149 -13.85 -23.77 5.87
C LEU A 149 -13.39 -22.39 5.36
N LEU A 150 -12.30 -22.33 4.59
CA LEU A 150 -11.72 -21.07 4.10
C LEU A 150 -12.75 -20.16 3.39
N PRO A 151 -13.61 -20.65 2.47
CA PRO A 151 -14.58 -19.80 1.81
C PRO A 151 -15.55 -19.14 2.78
N ILE A 152 -16.05 -19.92 3.73
CA ILE A 152 -17.00 -19.42 4.77
C ILE A 152 -16.30 -18.45 5.71
N TYR A 153 -15.09 -18.80 6.15
CA TYR A 153 -14.27 -17.96 7.00
C TYR A 153 -13.99 -16.60 6.37
N ASN A 154 -13.55 -16.57 5.11
CA ASN A 154 -13.28 -15.34 4.37
C ASN A 154 -14.52 -14.44 4.24
N GLN A 155 -15.67 -15.04 3.98
CA GLN A 155 -16.93 -14.31 3.88
C GLN A 155 -17.34 -13.70 5.23
N LEU A 156 -17.20 -14.45 6.33
CA LEU A 156 -17.50 -13.97 7.67
C LEU A 156 -16.55 -12.85 8.10
N GLN A 157 -15.25 -12.97 7.82
CA GLN A 157 -14.28 -11.93 8.12
C GLN A 157 -14.51 -10.66 7.29
N THR A 158 -14.86 -10.80 6.00
CA THR A 158 -15.24 -9.67 5.15
C THR A 158 -16.47 -8.96 5.72
N LEU A 159 -17.49 -9.71 6.13
CA LEU A 159 -18.70 -9.17 6.75
C LEU A 159 -18.38 -8.43 8.05
N LYS A 160 -17.56 -9.04 8.93
CA LYS A 160 -17.10 -8.44 10.19
C LYS A 160 -16.39 -7.10 9.92
N ARG A 161 -15.50 -7.06 8.93
CA ARG A 161 -14.78 -5.83 8.54
C ARG A 161 -15.72 -4.74 8.06
N CYS A 162 -16.67 -5.07 7.18
CA CYS A 162 -17.69 -4.12 6.71
C CYS A 162 -18.51 -3.55 7.87
N LEU A 163 -18.90 -4.39 8.84
CA LEU A 163 -19.65 -3.95 10.02
C LEU A 163 -18.82 -3.03 10.93
N ILE A 164 -17.53 -3.33 11.10
CA ILE A 164 -16.61 -2.47 11.86
C ILE A 164 -16.48 -1.10 11.17
N GLU A 165 -16.32 -1.08 9.84
CA GLU A 165 -16.20 0.15 9.06
C GLU A 165 -17.47 1.00 9.14
N VAL A 166 -18.66 0.40 9.03
CA VAL A 166 -19.94 1.07 9.25
C VAL A 166 -20.00 1.68 10.66
N LYS A 167 -19.57 0.93 11.69
CA LYS A 167 -19.53 1.42 13.07
C LYS A 167 -18.57 2.62 13.22
N THR A 168 -17.41 2.58 12.58
CA THR A 168 -16.37 3.61 12.67
C THR A 168 -16.80 4.90 11.95
N ASN A 169 -17.54 4.77 10.85
CA ASN A 169 -18.01 5.89 10.03
C ASN A 169 -19.33 6.52 10.53
N GLY A 170 -19.68 6.36 11.79
CA GLY A 170 -20.84 7.01 12.41
C GLY A 170 -22.04 6.11 12.68
N GLY A 171 -21.90 4.81 12.44
CA GLY A 171 -22.93 3.82 12.71
C GLY A 171 -23.99 3.76 11.61
N VAL A 172 -25.05 2.99 11.86
CA VAL A 172 -26.13 2.75 10.92
C VAL A 172 -27.24 3.77 11.15
N THR A 173 -27.62 4.49 10.11
CA THR A 173 -28.70 5.48 10.17
C THR A 173 -30.08 4.87 9.92
N SER A 174 -30.12 3.70 9.25
CA SER A 174 -31.39 3.00 8.96
C SER A 174 -31.25 1.48 8.94
N VAL A 175 -32.32 0.78 9.28
CA VAL A 175 -32.42 -0.69 9.17
C VAL A 175 -32.17 -1.18 7.75
N ARG A 176 -32.49 -0.37 6.74
CA ARG A 176 -32.31 -0.68 5.32
C ARG A 176 -30.82 -0.86 4.96
N GLU A 177 -29.93 -0.13 5.61
CA GLU A 177 -28.47 -0.25 5.41
C GLU A 177 -27.90 -1.56 5.97
N LEU A 178 -28.53 -2.12 7.03
CA LEU A 178 -28.13 -3.40 7.61
C LEU A 178 -28.70 -4.62 6.86
N TYR A 179 -29.74 -4.43 6.06
CA TYR A 179 -30.44 -5.54 5.40
C TYR A 179 -29.52 -6.43 4.55
N PRO A 180 -28.59 -5.91 3.73
CA PRO A 180 -27.66 -6.75 2.97
C PRO A 180 -26.76 -7.61 3.83
N TYR A 181 -26.38 -7.13 5.00
CA TYR A 181 -25.54 -7.86 5.97
C TYR A 181 -26.32 -8.94 6.70
N SER A 182 -27.57 -8.64 7.12
CA SER A 182 -28.46 -9.61 7.79
C SER A 182 -28.83 -10.77 6.87
N MET A 183 -29.09 -10.52 5.60
CA MET A 183 -29.33 -11.55 4.58
C MET A 183 -28.13 -12.48 4.41
N LYS A 184 -26.91 -11.94 4.35
CA LYS A 184 -25.70 -12.75 4.25
C LYS A 184 -25.51 -13.61 5.47
N VAL A 185 -25.69 -13.10 6.70
CA VAL A 185 -25.63 -13.88 7.94
C VAL A 185 -26.68 -14.98 7.94
N GLY A 186 -27.92 -14.68 7.51
CA GLY A 186 -29.01 -15.64 7.44
C GLY A 186 -28.71 -16.83 6.51
N LEU A 187 -28.10 -16.58 5.36
CA LEU A 187 -27.69 -17.63 4.44
C LEU A 187 -26.66 -18.60 5.05
N TYR A 188 -25.71 -18.10 5.86
CA TYR A 188 -24.71 -18.92 6.53
C TYR A 188 -25.28 -19.76 7.68
N THR A 189 -26.26 -19.24 8.40
CA THR A 189 -26.93 -19.99 9.48
C THR A 189 -27.86 -21.07 8.93
N ALA A 190 -28.48 -20.86 7.77
CA ALA A 190 -29.30 -21.86 7.10
C ALA A 190 -28.47 -23.03 6.54
N SER A 191 -27.30 -22.77 5.98
CA SER A 191 -26.38 -23.79 5.45
C SER A 191 -25.85 -24.75 6.54
N LYS A 192 -25.81 -24.32 7.81
CA LYS A 192 -25.40 -25.16 8.95
C LYS A 192 -26.46 -26.17 9.38
N LYS A 193 -27.72 -25.98 8.99
CA LYS A 193 -28.83 -26.89 9.40
C LYS A 193 -29.03 -28.09 8.46
N THR A 194 -28.33 -28.09 7.31
CA THR A 194 -28.46 -29.10 6.25
C THR A 194 -27.19 -29.94 6.05
N ALA A 195 -26.18 -29.79 6.90
CA ALA A 195 -24.97 -30.60 7.00
C ALA A 195 -24.87 -31.29 8.37
#